data_9f836e31e8fcb2e65b9f7ca2313b6591
#
_entry.id   9f836e31e8fcb2e65b9f7ca2313b6591
#
_cell.length_a   1.000
_cell.length_b   1.000
_cell.length_c   1.000
_cell.angle_alpha   90.00
_cell.angle_beta   90.00
_cell.angle_gamma   90.00
#
_symmetry.space_group_name_H-M   'P 1'
#
loop_
_entity.id
_entity.type
_entity.pdbx_description
1 polymer ?
#
loop_
_entity_poly.entity_id
_entity_poly.type
_entity_poly.pdbx_seq_one_letter_code
_entity_poly.pdbx_strand_id
1 'polypeptide(L)'
;AASDVYKRQPIEIAIQCKNERAIKWLLEKGANVRAKEGDWVTPISNAARFCTTEICELFIQHGALENLTKRQCKRIYDDIFFGKNFKNIDVFEKHGITVKKYGSNCLRSAIYEKDKKLAQMFLDYGADINYHEYEMVFTQQETPVMVATQHNSIDLVKWLVEKGADITIKSKYGERPYTIAVLNNNQEMIEYIKSLEPEDFHNAEALKEIIKKYKLPKEMVDFFKYENLRIEFSGKIDSKYIEFYKLMDAVEMTWKRKKYLSLVKYSDNYWVQILWYSKDKTIYAFDGEHEEIFKVGDWNYFINNCETIVGKFINGEL
;
A
#
# COMPACT_ATOMS: atom_id res chain seq x y z
N ALA A 1 -5.18 -25.37 16.64
CA ALA A 1 -5.84 -24.06 16.92
C ALA A 1 -6.36 -23.96 18.37
N ALA A 2 -6.78 -25.06 19.02
CA ALA A 2 -7.26 -25.02 20.41
C ALA A 2 -6.14 -24.84 21.44
N SER A 3 -4.88 -25.10 21.14
CA SER A 3 -3.77 -25.06 22.09
C SER A 3 -3.27 -23.65 22.44
N ASP A 4 -3.52 -22.65 21.64
CA ASP A 4 -2.98 -21.29 21.87
C ASP A 4 -3.82 -20.47 22.85
N VAL A 5 -5.12 -20.74 22.97
CA VAL A 5 -6.00 -20.04 23.91
C VAL A 5 -5.60 -20.36 25.35
N TYR A 6 -5.06 -21.54 25.60
CA TYR A 6 -4.63 -21.98 26.96
C TYR A 6 -3.23 -21.50 27.39
N LYS A 7 -2.46 -20.89 26.47
CA LYS A 7 -1.10 -20.40 26.76
C LYS A 7 -1.02 -18.89 27.04
N ARG A 8 -2.15 -18.17 27.01
CA ARG A 8 -2.16 -16.74 27.33
C ARG A 8 -1.78 -16.53 28.78
N GLN A 9 -0.81 -15.66 28.99
CA GLN A 9 -0.41 -15.30 30.35
C GLN A 9 -1.57 -14.57 31.05
N PRO A 10 -1.75 -14.75 32.39
CA PRO A 10 -2.80 -14.07 33.15
C PRO A 10 -2.81 -12.56 32.96
N ILE A 11 -1.63 -11.94 32.76
CA ILE A 11 -1.51 -10.50 32.50
C ILE A 11 -2.18 -10.09 31.18
N GLU A 12 -2.09 -10.89 30.13
CA GLU A 12 -2.72 -10.60 28.82
C GLU A 12 -4.25 -10.64 28.93
N ILE A 13 -4.78 -11.58 29.69
CA ILE A 13 -6.21 -11.66 29.95
C ILE A 13 -6.68 -10.44 30.76
N ALA A 14 -5.93 -10.04 31.78
CA ALA A 14 -6.25 -8.86 32.60
C ALA A 14 -6.25 -7.58 31.75
N ILE A 15 -5.30 -7.44 30.77
CA ILE A 15 -5.26 -6.33 29.82
C ILE A 15 -6.51 -6.32 28.93
N GLN A 16 -6.86 -7.45 28.32
CA GLN A 16 -8.01 -7.56 27.44
C GLN A 16 -9.33 -7.27 28.15
N CYS A 17 -9.43 -7.68 29.40
CA CYS A 17 -10.57 -7.38 30.28
C CYS A 17 -10.52 -5.97 30.86
N LYS A 18 -9.48 -5.18 30.58
CA LYS A 18 -9.25 -3.83 31.13
C LYS A 18 -9.31 -3.80 32.65
N ASN A 19 -8.89 -4.89 33.30
CA ASN A 19 -8.94 -5.02 34.76
C ASN A 19 -7.65 -4.48 35.39
N GLU A 20 -7.59 -3.18 35.60
CA GLU A 20 -6.41 -2.48 36.13
C GLU A 20 -5.97 -3.01 37.51
N ARG A 21 -6.92 -3.39 38.36
CA ARG A 21 -6.60 -3.95 39.66
C ARG A 21 -5.85 -5.27 39.55
N ALA A 22 -6.31 -6.14 38.65
CA ALA A 22 -5.64 -7.42 38.38
C ALA A 22 -4.28 -7.19 37.74
N ILE A 23 -4.17 -6.22 36.79
CA ILE A 23 -2.91 -5.84 36.15
C ILE A 23 -1.88 -5.41 37.20
N LYS A 24 -2.23 -4.46 38.09
CA LYS A 24 -1.34 -3.95 39.14
C LYS A 24 -0.89 -5.07 40.04
N TRP A 25 -1.82 -5.92 40.50
CA TRP A 25 -1.51 -7.05 41.35
C TRP A 25 -0.55 -8.06 40.68
N LEU A 26 -0.79 -8.38 39.40
CA LEU A 26 0.08 -9.29 38.64
C LEU A 26 1.49 -8.71 38.45
N LEU A 27 1.62 -7.42 38.20
CA LEU A 27 2.91 -6.74 38.11
C LEU A 27 3.67 -6.78 39.44
N GLU A 28 3.00 -6.50 40.56
CA GLU A 28 3.56 -6.64 41.93
C GLU A 28 4.04 -8.08 42.24
N LYS A 29 3.39 -9.09 41.64
CA LYS A 29 3.79 -10.51 41.77
C LYS A 29 4.86 -10.93 40.78
N GLY A 30 5.41 -9.97 39.98
CA GLY A 30 6.50 -10.22 39.05
C GLY A 30 6.06 -10.84 37.71
N ALA A 31 4.83 -10.57 37.28
CA ALA A 31 4.39 -11.00 35.96
C ALA A 31 5.36 -10.45 34.87
N ASN A 32 5.78 -11.34 33.97
CA ASN A 32 6.67 -10.96 32.89
C ASN A 32 5.93 -10.13 31.82
N VAL A 33 6.41 -8.93 31.58
CA VAL A 33 5.86 -8.01 30.58
C VAL A 33 6.80 -7.77 29.39
N ARG A 34 7.98 -8.42 29.40
CA ARG A 34 8.94 -8.31 28.29
C ARG A 34 8.43 -9.11 27.09
N ALA A 35 8.66 -8.55 25.90
CA ALA A 35 8.40 -9.26 24.66
C ALA A 35 9.32 -10.46 24.51
N LYS A 36 8.80 -11.54 23.96
CA LYS A 36 9.61 -12.71 23.55
C LYS A 36 10.00 -12.55 22.09
N GLU A 37 11.10 -13.22 21.73
CA GLU A 37 11.48 -13.32 20.33
C GLU A 37 10.36 -14.00 19.52
N GLY A 38 9.98 -13.38 18.40
CA GLY A 38 8.89 -13.87 17.54
C GLY A 38 7.47 -13.42 17.93
N ASP A 39 7.27 -12.79 19.09
CA ASP A 39 5.97 -12.24 19.45
C ASP A 39 5.57 -11.13 18.45
N TRP A 40 4.42 -11.32 17.81
CA TRP A 40 3.80 -10.28 17.00
C TRP A 40 3.09 -9.23 17.84
N VAL A 41 2.40 -9.68 18.88
CA VAL A 41 1.67 -8.86 19.85
C VAL A 41 2.39 -8.98 21.18
N THR A 42 2.79 -7.85 21.75
CA THR A 42 3.49 -7.80 23.05
C THR A 42 2.56 -7.34 24.16
N PRO A 43 2.86 -7.65 25.44
CA PRO A 43 2.07 -7.12 26.55
C PRO A 43 1.91 -5.61 26.52
N ILE A 44 2.99 -4.87 26.15
CA ILE A 44 2.95 -3.40 26.07
C ILE A 44 2.11 -2.89 24.90
N SER A 45 2.10 -3.57 23.74
CA SER A 45 1.26 -3.17 22.60
C SER A 45 -0.23 -3.37 22.92
N ASN A 46 -0.56 -4.49 23.60
CA ASN A 46 -1.90 -4.71 24.13
C ASN A 46 -2.30 -3.66 25.19
N ALA A 47 -1.40 -3.30 26.10
CA ALA A 47 -1.66 -2.25 27.08
C ALA A 47 -1.89 -0.90 26.40
N ALA A 48 -1.09 -0.56 25.37
CA ALA A 48 -1.26 0.63 24.56
C ALA A 48 -2.65 0.72 23.91
N ARG A 49 -3.20 -0.43 23.50
CA ARG A 49 -4.52 -0.53 22.88
C ARG A 49 -5.67 -0.39 23.87
N PHE A 50 -5.58 -1.02 25.03
CA PHE A 50 -6.73 -1.27 25.91
C PHE A 50 -6.68 -0.53 27.24
N CYS A 51 -5.50 -0.11 27.72
CA CYS A 51 -5.30 0.40 29.06
C CYS A 51 -5.07 1.93 29.09
N THR A 52 -5.09 2.47 30.30
CA THR A 52 -4.79 3.88 30.56
C THR A 52 -3.29 4.19 30.44
N THR A 53 -2.96 5.47 30.36
CA THR A 53 -1.58 5.98 30.36
C THR A 53 -0.80 5.51 31.58
N GLU A 54 -1.42 5.51 32.76
CA GLU A 54 -0.82 5.05 34.02
C GLU A 54 -0.43 3.58 33.96
N ILE A 55 -1.26 2.74 33.36
CA ILE A 55 -0.95 1.32 33.19
C ILE A 55 0.20 1.14 32.18
N CYS A 56 0.20 1.88 31.09
CA CYS A 56 1.32 1.85 30.13
C CYS A 56 2.65 2.25 30.81
N GLU A 57 2.66 3.32 31.62
CA GLU A 57 3.83 3.71 32.40
C GLU A 57 4.29 2.63 33.38
N LEU A 58 3.37 1.93 34.06
CA LEU A 58 3.72 0.80 34.92
C LEU A 58 4.37 -0.34 34.15
N PHE A 59 3.88 -0.69 32.98
CA PHE A 59 4.51 -1.69 32.10
C PHE A 59 5.93 -1.29 31.73
N ILE A 60 6.13 -0.03 31.38
CA ILE A 60 7.45 0.52 31.00
C ILE A 60 8.41 0.44 32.18
N GLN A 61 7.98 0.81 33.40
CA GLN A 61 8.76 0.69 34.63
C GLN A 61 9.18 -0.75 34.95
N HIS A 62 8.37 -1.75 34.52
CA HIS A 62 8.68 -3.17 34.66
C HIS A 62 9.49 -3.73 33.47
N GLY A 63 10.05 -2.87 32.61
CA GLY A 63 10.96 -3.25 31.52
C GLY A 63 10.26 -3.71 30.25
N ALA A 64 9.00 -3.33 30.01
CA ALA A 64 8.24 -3.76 28.83
C ALA A 64 8.78 -3.24 27.47
N LEU A 65 9.62 -2.20 27.49
CA LEU A 65 10.27 -1.68 26.27
C LEU A 65 11.64 -2.31 25.99
N GLU A 66 12.16 -3.14 26.92
CA GLU A 66 13.46 -3.76 26.74
C GLU A 66 13.48 -4.73 25.55
N ASN A 67 14.49 -4.58 24.68
CA ASN A 67 14.73 -5.46 23.53
C ASN A 67 13.61 -5.55 22.50
N LEU A 68 12.74 -4.54 22.40
CA LEU A 68 11.74 -4.50 21.34
C LEU A 68 12.39 -4.38 19.95
N THR A 69 11.93 -5.20 19.03
CA THR A 69 12.28 -5.09 17.61
C THR A 69 11.58 -3.88 16.97
N LYS A 70 12.11 -3.39 15.82
CA LYS A 70 11.45 -2.32 15.02
C LYS A 70 9.97 -2.67 14.76
N ARG A 71 9.67 -3.94 14.44
CA ARG A 71 8.32 -4.42 14.18
C ARG A 71 7.40 -4.32 15.40
N GLN A 72 7.91 -4.68 16.57
CA GLN A 72 7.15 -4.58 17.83
C GLN A 72 6.90 -3.14 18.25
N CYS A 73 7.87 -2.23 18.01
CA CYS A 73 7.67 -0.79 18.21
C CYS A 73 6.58 -0.22 17.28
N LYS A 74 6.57 -0.59 15.99
CA LYS A 74 5.50 -0.21 15.06
C LYS A 74 4.14 -0.73 15.54
N ARG A 75 4.09 -1.97 16.01
CA ARG A 75 2.87 -2.59 16.52
C ARG A 75 2.22 -1.83 17.68
N ILE A 76 3.01 -1.15 18.51
CA ILE A 76 2.45 -0.29 19.59
C ILE A 76 1.55 0.80 18.97
N TYR A 77 2.01 1.46 17.90
CA TYR A 77 1.23 2.52 17.24
C TYR A 77 0.02 1.98 16.48
N ASP A 78 0.17 0.83 15.80
CA ASP A 78 -0.98 0.16 15.18
C ASP A 78 -2.06 -0.16 16.23
N ASP A 79 -1.66 -0.68 17.41
CA ASP A 79 -2.58 -1.01 18.48
C ASP A 79 -3.20 0.23 19.14
N ILE A 80 -2.46 1.33 19.29
CA ILE A 80 -3.02 2.65 19.69
C ILE A 80 -4.07 3.10 18.69
N PHE A 81 -3.79 3.00 17.40
CA PHE A 81 -4.70 3.39 16.33
C PHE A 81 -5.97 2.56 16.33
N PHE A 82 -5.85 1.23 16.33
CA PHE A 82 -7.00 0.31 16.35
C PHE A 82 -7.82 0.40 17.63
N GLY A 83 -7.17 0.68 18.76
CA GLY A 83 -7.85 0.93 20.04
C GLY A 83 -8.43 2.33 20.18
N LYS A 84 -8.12 3.24 19.25
CA LYS A 84 -8.44 4.68 19.32
C LYS A 84 -7.96 5.33 20.62
N ASN A 85 -6.86 4.80 21.17
CA ASN A 85 -6.33 5.17 22.49
C ASN A 85 -5.18 6.18 22.37
N PHE A 86 -5.43 7.26 21.63
CA PHE A 86 -4.41 8.25 21.23
C PHE A 86 -3.76 8.97 22.41
N LYS A 87 -4.37 8.96 23.60
CA LYS A 87 -3.79 9.52 24.82
C LYS A 87 -2.48 8.82 25.22
N ASN A 88 -2.29 7.59 24.78
CA ASN A 88 -1.09 6.83 25.08
C ASN A 88 0.12 7.24 24.23
N ILE A 89 -0.06 8.01 23.14
CA ILE A 89 1.05 8.47 22.29
C ILE A 89 2.11 9.18 23.13
N ASP A 90 1.71 10.13 23.97
CA ASP A 90 2.64 10.92 24.79
C ASP A 90 3.50 10.09 25.73
N VAL A 91 2.96 8.97 26.23
CA VAL A 91 3.70 8.03 27.07
C VAL A 91 4.88 7.45 26.28
N PHE A 92 4.61 6.94 25.07
CA PHE A 92 5.65 6.31 24.25
C PHE A 92 6.64 7.34 23.68
N GLU A 93 6.18 8.56 23.33
CA GLU A 93 7.06 9.66 22.92
C GLU A 93 8.13 9.98 23.99
N LYS A 94 7.73 10.09 25.25
CA LYS A 94 8.63 10.34 26.39
C LYS A 94 9.69 9.28 26.55
N HIS A 95 9.39 8.03 26.19
CA HIS A 95 10.29 6.88 26.32
C HIS A 95 11.05 6.56 25.02
N GLY A 96 11.01 7.43 24.01
CA GLY A 96 11.80 7.31 22.78
C GLY A 96 11.23 6.35 21.74
N ILE A 97 10.05 5.77 21.98
CA ILE A 97 9.25 5.07 20.98
C ILE A 97 8.36 6.12 20.30
N THR A 98 8.87 6.79 19.25
CA THR A 98 8.23 7.98 18.68
C THR A 98 7.42 7.67 17.41
N VAL A 99 6.36 8.46 17.15
CA VAL A 99 5.59 8.43 15.89
C VAL A 99 6.51 8.61 14.71
N LYS A 100 7.47 9.54 14.79
CA LYS A 100 8.46 9.79 13.74
C LYS A 100 9.23 8.53 13.33
N LYS A 101 9.55 7.64 14.28
CA LYS A 101 10.31 6.42 14.01
C LYS A 101 9.43 5.21 13.66
N TYR A 102 8.24 5.12 14.26
CA TYR A 102 7.47 3.88 14.27
C TYR A 102 5.99 4.03 13.92
N GLY A 103 5.43 5.26 13.99
CA GLY A 103 3.99 5.51 13.86
C GLY A 103 3.54 6.05 12.51
N SER A 104 4.42 6.20 11.51
CA SER A 104 4.05 6.82 10.22
C SER A 104 2.99 6.04 9.44
N ASN A 105 2.86 4.71 9.69
CA ASN A 105 1.78 3.91 9.10
C ASN A 105 0.39 4.40 9.55
N CYS A 106 0.27 4.92 10.77
CA CYS A 106 -0.99 5.45 11.29
C CYS A 106 -1.48 6.67 10.51
N LEU A 107 -0.58 7.47 9.91
CA LEU A 107 -0.95 8.55 9.00
C LEU A 107 -1.68 7.99 7.77
N ARG A 108 -1.16 6.93 7.12
CA ARG A 108 -1.84 6.27 5.99
C ARG A 108 -3.21 5.74 6.39
N SER A 109 -3.30 5.13 7.57
CA SER A 109 -4.56 4.61 8.10
C SER A 109 -5.57 5.72 8.36
N ALA A 110 -5.15 6.87 8.90
CA ALA A 110 -6.00 8.05 9.09
C ALA A 110 -6.49 8.63 7.75
N ILE A 111 -5.64 8.64 6.73
CA ILE A 111 -6.01 9.05 5.37
C ILE A 111 -7.00 8.05 4.75
N TYR A 112 -6.79 6.76 4.94
CA TYR A 112 -7.72 5.70 4.51
C TYR A 112 -9.11 5.87 5.14
N GLU A 113 -9.18 6.19 6.44
CA GLU A 113 -10.42 6.49 7.16
C GLU A 113 -11.00 7.88 6.80
N LYS A 114 -10.31 8.68 5.98
CA LYS A 114 -10.65 10.07 5.63
C LYS A 114 -10.73 11.01 6.85
N ASP A 115 -10.04 10.67 7.93
CA ASP A 115 -9.98 11.50 9.13
C ASP A 115 -8.80 12.48 9.06
N LYS A 116 -9.06 13.66 8.48
CA LYS A 116 -8.07 14.73 8.34
C LYS A 116 -7.54 15.25 9.68
N LYS A 117 -8.38 15.25 10.74
CA LYS A 117 -7.96 15.71 12.08
C LYS A 117 -6.97 14.73 12.68
N LEU A 118 -7.25 13.44 12.56
CA LEU A 118 -6.38 12.37 13.02
C LEU A 118 -5.07 12.36 12.22
N ALA A 119 -5.15 12.53 10.90
CA ALA A 119 -3.98 12.66 10.05
C ALA A 119 -3.09 13.84 10.44
N GLN A 120 -3.70 15.02 10.73
CA GLN A 120 -2.95 16.17 11.19
C GLN A 120 -2.26 15.90 12.54
N MET A 121 -2.93 15.24 13.47
CA MET A 121 -2.34 14.86 14.75
C MET A 121 -1.07 14.00 14.55
N PHE A 122 -1.10 12.99 13.67
CA PHE A 122 0.08 12.18 13.40
C PHE A 122 1.20 12.97 12.73
N LEU A 123 0.89 13.93 11.85
CA LEU A 123 1.88 14.84 11.28
C LEU A 123 2.51 15.74 12.35
N ASP A 124 1.72 16.23 13.31
CA ASP A 124 2.20 17.07 14.42
C ASP A 124 3.18 16.29 15.32
N TYR A 125 3.00 14.96 15.47
CA TYR A 125 3.96 14.07 16.13
C TYR A 125 5.14 13.67 15.23
N GLY A 126 5.21 14.17 13.98
CA GLY A 126 6.33 13.98 13.07
C GLY A 126 6.26 12.73 12.23
N ALA A 127 5.07 12.19 11.98
CA ALA A 127 4.88 11.12 10.98
C ALA A 127 5.42 11.54 9.61
N ASP A 128 6.09 10.63 8.92
CA ASP A 128 6.59 10.86 7.57
C ASP A 128 5.42 10.92 6.58
N ILE A 129 5.21 12.10 5.99
CA ILE A 129 4.14 12.35 5.00
C ILE A 129 4.34 11.52 3.72
N ASN A 130 5.55 11.06 3.46
CA ASN A 130 5.93 10.26 2.30
C ASN A 130 6.17 8.78 2.64
N TYR A 131 5.72 8.34 3.81
CA TYR A 131 5.91 6.97 4.26
C TYR A 131 5.31 5.95 3.29
N HIS A 132 6.13 5.00 2.84
CA HIS A 132 5.75 3.98 1.86
C HIS A 132 6.43 2.61 2.10
N GLU A 133 6.74 2.27 3.35
CA GLU A 133 7.20 0.91 3.67
C GLU A 133 6.04 -0.09 3.51
N TYR A 134 6.40 -1.36 3.22
CA TYR A 134 5.45 -2.47 3.20
C TYR A 134 4.77 -2.64 4.55
N GLU A 135 3.45 -2.71 4.55
CA GLU A 135 2.62 -3.04 5.71
C GLU A 135 1.48 -3.97 5.26
N MET A 136 0.86 -4.71 6.21
CA MET A 136 -0.17 -5.70 5.88
C MET A 136 -1.40 -5.12 5.17
N VAL A 137 -1.75 -3.86 5.43
CA VAL A 137 -2.87 -3.17 4.78
C VAL A 137 -2.43 -2.44 3.52
N PHE A 138 -1.16 -2.00 3.48
CA PHE A 138 -0.58 -1.23 2.39
C PHE A 138 0.54 -2.03 1.72
N THR A 139 0.16 -3.16 1.11
CA THR A 139 1.09 -4.15 0.54
C THR A 139 1.82 -3.65 -0.70
N GLN A 140 1.27 -2.65 -1.37
CA GLN A 140 1.86 -2.05 -2.57
C GLN A 140 2.79 -0.86 -2.24
N GLN A 141 3.06 -0.61 -0.95
CA GLN A 141 3.95 0.47 -0.53
C GLN A 141 3.42 1.86 -0.94
N GLU A 142 2.13 2.07 -0.83
CA GLU A 142 1.47 3.33 -1.16
C GLU A 142 1.88 4.43 -0.18
N THR A 143 2.09 5.65 -0.67
CA THR A 143 2.22 6.85 0.16
C THR A 143 0.85 7.33 0.65
N PRO A 144 0.77 8.17 1.71
CA PRO A 144 -0.50 8.78 2.12
C PRO A 144 -1.26 9.49 0.99
N VAL A 145 -0.55 10.18 0.08
CA VAL A 145 -1.19 10.86 -1.06
C VAL A 145 -1.71 9.88 -2.10
N MET A 146 -1.06 8.72 -2.31
CA MET A 146 -1.60 7.64 -3.15
C MET A 146 -2.88 7.08 -2.56
N VAL A 147 -2.91 6.82 -1.25
CA VAL A 147 -4.12 6.34 -0.55
C VAL A 147 -5.27 7.34 -0.71
N ALA A 148 -5.01 8.64 -0.53
CA ALA A 148 -6.03 9.67 -0.76
C ALA A 148 -6.54 9.67 -2.21
N THR A 149 -5.66 9.45 -3.19
CA THR A 149 -6.01 9.37 -4.62
C THR A 149 -6.84 8.13 -4.93
N GLN A 150 -6.48 6.95 -4.39
CA GLN A 150 -7.25 5.71 -4.54
C GLN A 150 -8.70 5.86 -4.07
N HIS A 151 -8.90 6.63 -2.98
CA HIS A 151 -10.22 6.93 -2.44
C HIS A 151 -10.92 8.12 -3.08
N ASN A 152 -10.40 8.66 -4.20
CA ASN A 152 -10.95 9.81 -4.94
C ASN A 152 -11.19 11.05 -4.05
N SER A 153 -10.35 11.27 -3.02
CA SER A 153 -10.50 12.37 -2.09
C SER A 153 -9.62 13.56 -2.49
N ILE A 154 -10.11 14.38 -3.42
CA ILE A 154 -9.34 15.54 -3.95
C ILE A 154 -8.94 16.52 -2.84
N ASP A 155 -9.79 16.75 -1.85
CA ASP A 155 -9.50 17.65 -0.73
C ASP A 155 -8.35 17.14 0.15
N LEU A 156 -8.27 15.81 0.36
CA LEU A 156 -7.15 15.20 1.08
C LEU A 156 -5.87 15.23 0.25
N VAL A 157 -5.97 15.01 -1.07
CA VAL A 157 -4.80 15.12 -1.96
C VAL A 157 -4.26 16.54 -1.95
N LYS A 158 -5.10 17.56 -2.16
CA LYS A 158 -4.72 18.98 -2.10
C LYS A 158 -4.06 19.30 -0.77
N TRP A 159 -4.68 18.90 0.33
CA TRP A 159 -4.16 19.13 1.66
C TRP A 159 -2.81 18.46 1.92
N LEU A 160 -2.62 17.19 1.49
CA LEU A 160 -1.34 16.49 1.63
C LEU A 160 -0.24 17.16 0.80
N VAL A 161 -0.55 17.60 -0.41
CA VAL A 161 0.39 18.34 -1.27
C VAL A 161 0.79 19.67 -0.62
N GLU A 162 -0.15 20.44 -0.07
CA GLU A 162 0.12 21.67 0.69
C GLU A 162 1.03 21.41 1.91
N LYS A 163 0.97 20.21 2.49
CA LYS A 163 1.83 19.76 3.59
C LYS A 163 3.18 19.21 3.13
N GLY A 164 3.46 19.15 1.83
CA GLY A 164 4.73 18.72 1.27
C GLY A 164 4.78 17.25 0.88
N ALA A 165 3.66 16.61 0.62
CA ALA A 165 3.64 15.25 0.05
C ALA A 165 4.26 15.23 -1.35
N ASP A 166 5.17 14.28 -1.57
CA ASP A 166 5.82 14.06 -2.86
C ASP A 166 4.93 13.17 -3.73
N ILE A 167 4.40 13.76 -4.81
CA ILE A 167 3.53 13.07 -5.78
C ILE A 167 4.30 12.26 -6.82
N THR A 168 5.63 12.29 -6.82
CA THR A 168 6.47 11.57 -7.78
C THR A 168 6.92 10.20 -7.28
N ILE A 169 6.76 9.92 -6.00
CA ILE A 169 7.07 8.62 -5.40
C ILE A 169 6.21 7.53 -6.06
N LYS A 170 6.83 6.37 -6.31
CA LYS A 170 6.18 5.23 -6.94
C LYS A 170 5.91 4.11 -5.93
N SER A 171 4.77 3.44 -6.10
CA SER A 171 4.42 2.22 -5.39
C SER A 171 5.34 1.04 -5.79
N LYS A 172 5.18 -0.11 -5.13
CA LYS A 172 5.86 -1.37 -5.48
C LYS A 172 5.73 -1.72 -6.97
N TYR A 173 4.60 -1.40 -7.58
CA TYR A 173 4.30 -1.71 -8.97
C TYR A 173 4.49 -0.53 -9.92
N GLY A 174 5.10 0.56 -9.44
CA GLY A 174 5.46 1.72 -10.25
C GLY A 174 4.37 2.78 -10.40
N GLU A 175 3.23 2.59 -9.76
CA GLU A 175 2.14 3.56 -9.75
C GLU A 175 2.53 4.80 -8.93
N ARG A 176 2.01 5.95 -9.32
CA ARG A 176 2.10 7.22 -8.61
C ARG A 176 0.72 7.88 -8.57
N PRO A 177 0.49 8.93 -7.78
CA PRO A 177 -0.84 9.56 -7.68
C PRO A 177 -1.49 9.86 -9.03
N TYR A 178 -0.72 10.36 -10.03
CA TYR A 178 -1.23 10.61 -11.38
C TYR A 178 -1.80 9.33 -12.03
N THR A 179 -1.03 8.25 -12.07
CA THR A 179 -1.47 6.99 -12.71
C THR A 179 -2.65 6.36 -12.00
N ILE A 180 -2.75 6.51 -10.67
CA ILE A 180 -3.92 6.09 -9.87
C ILE A 180 -5.15 6.94 -10.25
N ALA A 181 -5.00 8.26 -10.42
CA ALA A 181 -6.10 9.12 -10.86
C ALA A 181 -6.59 8.76 -12.27
N VAL A 182 -5.67 8.43 -13.20
CA VAL A 182 -5.98 7.91 -14.54
C VAL A 182 -6.75 6.59 -14.45
N LEU A 183 -6.31 5.67 -13.60
CA LEU A 183 -6.99 4.39 -13.36
C LEU A 183 -8.43 4.61 -12.87
N ASN A 184 -8.62 5.56 -11.95
CA ASN A 184 -9.93 5.91 -11.40
C ASN A 184 -10.82 6.72 -12.35
N ASN A 185 -10.34 7.11 -13.54
CA ASN A 185 -11.05 8.00 -14.48
C ASN A 185 -11.49 9.34 -13.83
N ASN A 186 -10.77 9.85 -12.84
CA ASN A 186 -11.10 11.09 -12.15
C ASN A 186 -10.43 12.29 -12.82
N GLN A 187 -11.15 12.94 -13.75
CA GLN A 187 -10.61 14.01 -14.57
C GLN A 187 -10.09 15.21 -13.76
N GLU A 188 -10.84 15.64 -12.71
CA GLU A 188 -10.40 16.74 -11.83
C GLU A 188 -9.08 16.41 -11.14
N MET A 189 -8.97 15.18 -10.62
CA MET A 189 -7.77 14.69 -9.94
C MET A 189 -6.58 14.60 -10.92
N ILE A 190 -6.82 14.09 -12.15
CA ILE A 190 -5.82 14.00 -13.21
C ILE A 190 -5.26 15.38 -13.53
N GLU A 191 -6.13 16.36 -13.79
CA GLU A 191 -5.72 17.72 -14.14
C GLU A 191 -4.95 18.40 -13.00
N TYR A 192 -5.44 18.26 -11.77
CA TYR A 192 -4.77 18.79 -10.60
C TYR A 192 -3.37 18.22 -10.41
N ILE A 193 -3.24 16.90 -10.38
CA ILE A 193 -1.93 16.25 -10.15
C ILE A 193 -0.99 16.53 -11.32
N LYS A 194 -1.48 16.47 -12.56
CA LYS A 194 -0.70 16.78 -13.77
C LYS A 194 -0.13 18.20 -13.73
N SER A 195 -0.89 19.16 -13.19
CA SER A 195 -0.41 20.56 -13.08
C SER A 195 0.76 20.74 -12.12
N LEU A 196 1.00 19.76 -11.24
CA LEU A 196 2.06 19.77 -10.22
C LEU A 196 3.25 18.88 -10.59
N GLU A 197 3.05 17.91 -11.51
CA GLU A 197 4.14 17.07 -11.99
C GLU A 197 5.07 17.85 -12.93
N PRO A 198 6.36 17.47 -13.04
CA PRO A 198 7.28 18.04 -14.01
C PRO A 198 6.72 17.95 -15.45
N GLU A 199 6.87 19.01 -16.23
CA GLU A 199 6.36 19.07 -17.62
C GLU A 199 6.91 17.94 -18.51
N ASP A 200 8.13 17.49 -18.25
CA ASP A 200 8.78 16.40 -18.98
C ASP A 200 8.14 15.02 -18.73
N PHE A 201 7.22 14.90 -17.76
CA PHE A 201 6.45 13.66 -17.58
C PHE A 201 5.32 13.48 -18.59
N HIS A 202 4.88 14.56 -19.25
CA HIS A 202 3.64 14.58 -20.05
C HIS A 202 3.80 15.13 -21.46
N ASN A 203 5.01 15.43 -21.91
CA ASN A 203 5.26 16.02 -23.22
C ASN A 203 5.57 14.96 -24.29
N ALA A 204 5.65 15.39 -25.56
CA ALA A 204 5.94 14.50 -26.68
C ALA A 204 7.33 13.84 -26.60
N GLU A 205 8.27 14.44 -25.88
CA GLU A 205 9.61 13.89 -25.71
C GLU A 205 9.57 12.69 -24.73
N ALA A 206 8.80 12.79 -23.64
CA ALA A 206 8.57 11.67 -22.74
C ALA A 206 8.00 10.44 -23.48
N LEU A 207 7.06 10.65 -24.42
CA LEU A 207 6.52 9.58 -25.25
C LEU A 207 7.59 8.91 -26.12
N LYS A 208 8.44 9.70 -26.76
CA LYS A 208 9.56 9.18 -27.56
C LYS A 208 10.55 8.39 -26.70
N GLU A 209 10.81 8.89 -25.49
CA GLU A 209 11.65 8.21 -24.50
C GLU A 209 11.09 6.84 -24.10
N ILE A 210 9.79 6.74 -23.83
CA ILE A 210 9.10 5.47 -23.52
C ILE A 210 9.27 4.49 -24.69
N ILE A 211 8.95 4.93 -25.91
CA ILE A 211 9.04 4.09 -27.13
C ILE A 211 10.47 3.56 -27.32
N LYS A 212 11.48 4.44 -27.18
CA LYS A 212 12.90 4.08 -27.31
C LYS A 212 13.38 3.15 -26.20
N LYS A 213 13.10 3.52 -24.94
CA LYS A 213 13.51 2.78 -23.73
C LYS A 213 12.98 1.36 -23.75
N TYR A 214 11.71 1.19 -24.09
CA TYR A 214 11.04 -0.11 -24.13
C TYR A 214 11.14 -0.81 -25.48
N LYS A 215 11.79 -0.19 -26.48
CA LYS A 215 11.97 -0.76 -27.85
C LYS A 215 10.65 -1.29 -28.40
N LEU A 216 9.60 -0.46 -28.29
CA LEU A 216 8.25 -0.85 -28.69
C LEU A 216 8.21 -1.10 -30.21
N PRO A 217 7.62 -2.22 -30.67
CA PRO A 217 7.45 -2.48 -32.09
C PRO A 217 6.46 -1.46 -32.72
N LYS A 218 6.63 -1.23 -34.02
CA LYS A 218 5.81 -0.25 -34.74
C LYS A 218 4.32 -0.55 -34.62
N GLU A 219 3.94 -1.80 -34.76
CA GLU A 219 2.56 -2.28 -34.69
C GLU A 219 1.93 -1.95 -33.32
N MET A 220 2.70 -2.09 -32.24
CA MET A 220 2.25 -1.70 -30.90
C MET A 220 2.09 -0.18 -30.81
N VAL A 221 3.07 0.59 -31.24
CA VAL A 221 3.00 2.07 -31.24
C VAL A 221 1.81 2.56 -32.08
N ASP A 222 1.54 1.93 -33.22
CA ASP A 222 0.40 2.27 -34.08
C ASP A 222 -0.93 1.95 -33.41
N PHE A 223 -1.06 0.83 -32.66
CA PHE A 223 -2.23 0.52 -31.85
C PHE A 223 -2.52 1.63 -30.82
N PHE A 224 -1.52 2.11 -30.13
CA PHE A 224 -1.68 3.14 -29.09
C PHE A 224 -1.98 4.55 -29.61
N LYS A 225 -2.06 4.74 -30.94
CA LYS A 225 -2.53 5.99 -31.56
C LYS A 225 -4.06 6.09 -31.70
N TYR A 226 -4.77 4.96 -31.55
CA TYR A 226 -6.23 4.96 -31.56
C TYR A 226 -6.78 5.71 -30.34
N GLU A 227 -7.91 6.40 -30.51
CA GLU A 227 -8.59 7.08 -29.41
C GLU A 227 -9.23 6.08 -28.45
N ASN A 228 -9.82 5.01 -28.99
CA ASN A 228 -10.40 3.93 -28.21
C ASN A 228 -9.38 2.79 -28.06
N LEU A 229 -8.90 2.62 -26.83
CA LEU A 229 -7.91 1.59 -26.46
C LEU A 229 -8.59 0.43 -25.69
N ARG A 230 -9.87 0.21 -25.92
CA ARG A 230 -10.65 -0.86 -25.33
C ARG A 230 -10.93 -1.96 -26.36
N ILE A 231 -10.68 -3.20 -25.97
CA ILE A 231 -11.01 -4.40 -26.74
C ILE A 231 -12.19 -5.07 -26.08
N GLU A 232 -13.32 -5.12 -26.77
CA GLU A 232 -14.52 -5.84 -26.34
C GLU A 232 -14.36 -7.34 -26.63
N PHE A 233 -14.81 -8.17 -25.71
CA PHE A 233 -14.79 -9.61 -25.84
C PHE A 233 -16.13 -10.17 -26.34
N SER A 234 -16.09 -11.35 -26.94
CA SER A 234 -17.26 -11.96 -27.57
C SER A 234 -18.26 -12.58 -26.57
N GLY A 235 -17.94 -12.57 -25.26
CA GLY A 235 -18.74 -13.18 -24.19
C GLY A 235 -18.44 -14.65 -23.95
N LYS A 236 -17.33 -15.18 -24.46
CA LYS A 236 -16.89 -16.56 -24.23
C LYS A 236 -16.14 -16.74 -22.89
N ILE A 237 -15.77 -15.64 -22.26
CA ILE A 237 -15.03 -15.62 -21.00
C ILE A 237 -15.77 -14.74 -19.97
N ASP A 238 -15.45 -14.90 -18.70
CA ASP A 238 -16.05 -14.11 -17.61
C ASP A 238 -15.39 -12.73 -17.47
N SER A 239 -15.22 -12.06 -18.60
CA SER A 239 -14.81 -10.66 -18.73
C SER A 239 -15.39 -10.13 -20.05
N LYS A 240 -15.84 -8.87 -20.05
CA LYS A 240 -16.47 -8.24 -21.21
C LYS A 240 -15.48 -7.47 -22.06
N TYR A 241 -14.42 -6.97 -21.45
CA TYR A 241 -13.43 -6.15 -22.13
C TYR A 241 -12.13 -6.02 -21.36
N ILE A 242 -11.13 -5.50 -22.07
CA ILE A 242 -9.87 -5.02 -21.54
C ILE A 242 -9.61 -3.60 -22.07
N GLU A 243 -9.18 -2.69 -21.21
CA GLU A 243 -8.84 -1.32 -21.57
C GLU A 243 -7.36 -1.05 -21.30
N PHE A 244 -6.68 -0.49 -22.29
CA PHE A 244 -5.27 -0.15 -22.18
C PHE A 244 -5.08 1.30 -21.73
N TYR A 245 -3.97 1.58 -21.07
CA TYR A 245 -3.50 2.94 -20.85
C TYR A 245 -3.22 3.63 -22.20
N LYS A 246 -3.33 4.97 -22.27
CA LYS A 246 -2.57 5.68 -23.28
C LYS A 246 -1.10 5.41 -23.06
N LEU A 247 -0.30 5.30 -24.11
CA LEU A 247 1.11 4.93 -23.96
C LEU A 247 1.90 5.87 -23.05
N MET A 248 1.50 7.16 -23.01
CA MET A 248 2.05 8.15 -22.10
C MET A 248 1.77 7.83 -20.61
N ASP A 249 0.65 7.19 -20.34
CA ASP A 249 0.18 6.86 -18.99
C ASP A 249 0.57 5.44 -18.55
N ALA A 250 1.21 4.67 -19.45
CA ALA A 250 1.66 3.31 -19.18
C ALA A 250 2.67 3.29 -18.02
N VAL A 251 2.54 2.29 -17.14
CA VAL A 251 3.26 2.25 -15.86
C VAL A 251 4.54 1.42 -15.98
N GLU A 252 5.68 2.01 -15.61
CA GLU A 252 6.93 1.25 -15.47
C GLU A 252 6.90 0.42 -14.17
N MET A 253 6.81 -0.88 -14.31
CA MET A 253 6.80 -1.83 -13.21
C MET A 253 8.15 -2.56 -13.09
N THR A 254 8.67 -2.71 -11.88
CA THR A 254 9.84 -3.54 -11.62
C THR A 254 9.43 -4.82 -10.90
N TRP A 255 9.76 -5.99 -11.50
CA TRP A 255 9.52 -7.30 -10.92
C TRP A 255 10.78 -8.17 -10.98
N LYS A 256 11.19 -8.73 -9.85
CA LYS A 256 12.41 -9.56 -9.75
C LYS A 256 13.62 -8.95 -10.48
N ARG A 257 13.88 -7.64 -10.28
CA ARG A 257 14.95 -6.83 -10.92
C ARG A 257 14.80 -6.63 -12.44
N LYS A 258 13.68 -7.00 -13.04
CA LYS A 258 13.37 -6.74 -14.45
C LYS A 258 12.39 -5.58 -14.54
N LYS A 259 12.55 -4.74 -15.57
CA LYS A 259 11.67 -3.62 -15.84
C LYS A 259 10.72 -3.96 -16.95
N TYR A 260 9.44 -3.82 -16.67
CA TYR A 260 8.33 -4.04 -17.58
C TYR A 260 7.56 -2.75 -17.80
N LEU A 261 6.84 -2.67 -18.90
CA LEU A 261 5.85 -1.63 -19.12
C LEU A 261 4.47 -2.24 -18.98
N SER A 262 3.71 -1.84 -17.98
CA SER A 262 2.32 -2.26 -17.78
C SER A 262 1.44 -1.51 -18.76
N LEU A 263 0.69 -2.26 -19.57
CA LEU A 263 -0.07 -1.75 -20.70
C LEU A 263 -1.57 -1.63 -20.42
N VAL A 264 -2.10 -2.48 -19.52
CA VAL A 264 -3.53 -2.57 -19.24
C VAL A 264 -3.89 -1.68 -18.07
N LYS A 265 -4.94 -0.86 -18.30
CA LYS A 265 -5.53 0.03 -17.32
C LYS A 265 -6.59 -0.67 -16.50
N TYR A 266 -7.51 -1.39 -17.15
CA TYR A 266 -8.68 -1.96 -16.52
C TYR A 266 -9.22 -3.16 -17.28
N SER A 267 -9.78 -4.14 -16.55
CA SER A 267 -10.72 -5.13 -17.05
C SER A 267 -11.93 -5.18 -16.11
N ASP A 268 -13.10 -5.56 -16.61
CA ASP A 268 -14.36 -5.38 -15.87
C ASP A 268 -14.54 -6.30 -14.65
N ASN A 269 -13.89 -7.46 -14.61
CA ASN A 269 -14.08 -8.43 -13.53
C ASN A 269 -12.80 -8.88 -12.83
N TYR A 270 -11.61 -8.67 -13.42
CA TYR A 270 -10.36 -9.22 -12.92
C TYR A 270 -9.19 -8.25 -13.05
N TRP A 271 -8.30 -8.28 -12.10
CA TRP A 271 -7.09 -7.47 -12.15
C TRP A 271 -6.05 -8.12 -13.05
N VAL A 272 -6.27 -8.07 -14.34
CA VAL A 272 -5.35 -8.59 -15.37
C VAL A 272 -4.28 -7.56 -15.65
N GLN A 273 -3.03 -7.85 -15.32
CA GLN A 273 -1.91 -6.99 -15.70
C GLN A 273 -1.16 -7.61 -16.88
N ILE A 274 -1.12 -6.87 -17.99
CA ILE A 274 -0.39 -7.23 -19.20
C ILE A 274 0.86 -6.38 -19.30
N LEU A 275 2.01 -7.03 -19.31
CA LEU A 275 3.32 -6.41 -19.20
C LEU A 275 4.13 -6.64 -20.49
N TRP A 276 4.75 -5.59 -21.01
CA TRP A 276 5.74 -5.69 -22.07
C TRP A 276 7.15 -5.75 -21.50
N TYR A 277 7.94 -6.74 -21.95
CA TYR A 277 9.36 -6.85 -21.62
C TYR A 277 10.24 -6.63 -22.83
N SER A 278 11.01 -5.54 -22.85
CA SER A 278 11.74 -5.08 -24.01
C SER A 278 12.95 -5.92 -24.41
N LYS A 279 13.52 -6.73 -23.50
CA LYS A 279 14.73 -7.51 -23.78
C LYS A 279 14.46 -8.69 -24.69
N ASP A 280 13.35 -9.38 -24.50
CA ASP A 280 12.93 -10.51 -25.34
C ASP A 280 11.74 -10.20 -26.24
N LYS A 281 11.27 -8.93 -26.23
CA LYS A 281 10.13 -8.44 -27.04
C LYS A 281 8.87 -9.28 -26.82
N THR A 282 8.56 -9.54 -25.58
CA THR A 282 7.49 -10.48 -25.19
C THR A 282 6.49 -9.80 -24.27
N ILE A 283 5.23 -10.15 -24.44
CA ILE A 283 4.12 -9.88 -23.51
C ILE A 283 4.11 -10.95 -22.41
N TYR A 284 3.87 -10.47 -21.20
CA TYR A 284 3.66 -11.32 -20.02
C TYR A 284 2.32 -10.97 -19.37
N ALA A 285 1.65 -11.97 -18.82
CA ALA A 285 0.55 -11.78 -17.89
C ALA A 285 1.10 -11.85 -16.45
N PHE A 286 0.67 -10.96 -15.58
CA PHE A 286 1.12 -10.90 -14.19
C PHE A 286 -0.04 -11.01 -13.23
N ASP A 287 0.06 -11.96 -12.31
CA ASP A 287 -0.82 -12.12 -11.16
C ASP A 287 -0.20 -11.46 -9.94
N GLY A 288 -0.78 -10.32 -9.54
CA GLY A 288 -0.30 -9.58 -8.37
C GLY A 288 -0.68 -10.19 -7.03
N GLU A 289 -1.70 -11.05 -7.01
CA GLU A 289 -2.16 -11.73 -5.79
C GLU A 289 -1.23 -12.89 -5.43
N HIS A 290 -0.92 -13.75 -6.41
CA HIS A 290 -0.02 -14.89 -6.21
C HIS A 290 1.46 -14.56 -6.49
N GLU A 291 1.74 -13.31 -6.95
CA GLU A 291 3.07 -12.86 -7.33
C GLU A 291 3.73 -13.73 -8.42
N GLU A 292 2.96 -14.12 -9.41
CA GLU A 292 3.39 -14.96 -10.53
C GLU A 292 3.36 -14.20 -11.85
N ILE A 293 4.21 -14.64 -12.80
CA ILE A 293 4.31 -14.02 -14.12
C ILE A 293 4.40 -15.11 -15.19
N PHE A 294 3.55 -15.00 -16.21
CA PHE A 294 3.38 -15.98 -17.28
C PHE A 294 3.80 -15.39 -18.62
N LYS A 295 4.61 -16.13 -19.37
CA LYS A 295 5.03 -15.74 -20.72
C LYS A 295 3.90 -16.00 -21.71
N VAL A 296 3.46 -14.96 -22.42
CA VAL A 296 2.37 -15.05 -23.41
C VAL A 296 2.89 -15.24 -24.84
N GLY A 297 3.69 -14.30 -25.35
CA GLY A 297 4.16 -14.28 -26.72
C GLY A 297 4.53 -12.87 -27.16
N ASP A 298 4.72 -12.66 -28.46
CA ASP A 298 4.93 -11.32 -28.99
C ASP A 298 3.63 -10.47 -29.00
N TRP A 299 3.75 -9.21 -29.36
CA TRP A 299 2.61 -8.29 -29.40
C TRP A 299 1.51 -8.74 -30.37
N ASN A 300 1.89 -9.20 -31.56
CA ASN A 300 0.93 -9.61 -32.58
C ASN A 300 0.17 -10.88 -32.16
N TYR A 301 0.86 -11.83 -31.55
CA TYR A 301 0.21 -13.00 -30.99
C TYR A 301 -0.78 -12.61 -29.90
N PHE A 302 -0.38 -11.74 -28.95
CA PHE A 302 -1.24 -11.29 -27.87
C PHE A 302 -2.49 -10.59 -28.39
N ILE A 303 -2.34 -9.59 -29.27
CA ILE A 303 -3.46 -8.77 -29.72
C ILE A 303 -4.50 -9.59 -30.52
N ASN A 304 -4.03 -10.56 -31.32
CA ASN A 304 -4.91 -11.43 -32.12
C ASN A 304 -5.60 -12.53 -31.28
N ASN A 305 -5.09 -12.83 -30.09
CA ASN A 305 -5.64 -13.86 -29.20
C ASN A 305 -6.04 -13.30 -27.81
N CYS A 306 -6.25 -12.01 -27.71
CA CYS A 306 -6.41 -11.28 -26.44
C CYS A 306 -7.50 -11.90 -25.54
N GLU A 307 -8.71 -12.15 -26.07
CA GLU A 307 -9.81 -12.78 -25.33
C GLU A 307 -9.43 -14.16 -24.79
N THR A 308 -8.82 -15.01 -25.63
CA THR A 308 -8.40 -16.35 -25.23
C THR A 308 -7.34 -16.32 -24.13
N ILE A 309 -6.36 -15.39 -24.23
CA ILE A 309 -5.28 -15.26 -23.26
C ILE A 309 -5.82 -14.76 -21.93
N VAL A 310 -6.68 -13.75 -21.96
CA VAL A 310 -7.33 -13.22 -20.75
C VAL A 310 -8.20 -14.29 -20.10
N GLY A 311 -8.96 -15.07 -20.90
CA GLY A 311 -9.75 -16.19 -20.39
C GLY A 311 -8.90 -17.26 -19.70
N LYS A 312 -7.79 -17.67 -20.29
CA LYS A 312 -6.85 -18.62 -19.68
C LYS A 312 -6.25 -18.07 -18.37
N PHE A 313 -5.91 -16.79 -18.36
CA PHE A 313 -5.39 -16.14 -17.15
C PHE A 313 -6.42 -16.17 -16.02
N ILE A 314 -7.68 -15.78 -16.30
CA ILE A 314 -8.79 -15.77 -15.34
C ILE A 314 -9.05 -17.19 -14.79
N ASN A 315 -8.93 -18.22 -15.61
CA ASN A 315 -9.15 -19.61 -15.22
C ASN A 315 -7.94 -20.28 -14.56
N GLY A 316 -6.79 -19.57 -14.44
CA GLY A 316 -5.55 -20.15 -13.92
C GLY A 316 -4.93 -21.21 -14.85
N GLU A 317 -5.10 -21.07 -16.16
CA GLU A 317 -4.63 -22.02 -17.21
C GLU A 317 -3.38 -21.53 -17.95
N LEU A 318 -2.79 -20.40 -17.53
CA LEU A 318 -1.55 -19.84 -18.08
C LEU A 318 -0.31 -20.42 -17.41
#